data_c6f2acc4c57face7bfc45d7ec49e0b7d
#
_entry.id   c6f2acc4c57face7bfc45d7ec49e0b7d
#
_cell.length_a   1.000
_cell.length_b   1.000
_cell.length_c   1.000
_cell.angle_alpha   90.00
_cell.angle_beta   90.00
_cell.angle_gamma   90.00
#
_symmetry.space_group_name_H-M   'P 1'
#
loop_
_entity.id
_entity.type
_entity.pdbx_description
1 polymer ?
#
loop_
_entity_poly.entity_id
_entity_poly.type
_entity_poly.pdbx_seq_one_letter_code
_entity_poly.pdbx_strand_id
1 'polypeptide(L)'
;MLQFSKYQGLGNDFLILEGRRAALPGDVVEPDPAWVRQLCDRRFGIGGDGVILALPPEQQGDLRMRIFNADGTEAEMCGNGIRCLARFLADSDGDSAGRRWSIETPAGLIRPELQQDGQLLVDMGAPFLEPSSIPTTLPLVDGLARGTVELADTSLDVAAVGMGNPHVVIPVEDLSSIPFERWGAALEVHPAFPAKTNVHFLQVHARDRLEIRVWERGAGPTLACGTGACATLVAAVLLGLADDQAEVMLPGGPLQIAWPGCSGSVLMTGPAVAVFDGVLSPDLLPAPLDPMSFAAPAAVETAQGNISFECARDCVDACQQPDNCLRDAAQQQVQAFLNSTSLDAMLNLASESLEQRTRSRFDRDIR
;
A
#
# COMPACT_ATOMS: atom_id res chain seq x y z
N MET A 1 11.63 8.99 -19.63
CA MET A 1 10.15 8.91 -19.55
C MET A 1 9.82 8.05 -18.33
N LEU A 2 8.95 8.50 -17.43
CA LEU A 2 8.56 7.76 -16.25
C LEU A 2 7.29 6.93 -16.55
N GLN A 3 7.41 5.62 -16.45
CA GLN A 3 6.31 4.67 -16.68
C GLN A 3 5.63 4.35 -15.36
N PHE A 4 4.33 4.07 -15.42
CA PHE A 4 3.54 3.58 -14.31
C PHE A 4 2.61 2.45 -14.74
N SER A 5 2.21 1.63 -13.78
CA SER A 5 1.17 0.63 -13.94
C SER A 5 0.04 0.93 -12.94
N LYS A 6 -1.20 0.91 -13.39
CA LYS A 6 -2.37 1.11 -12.53
C LYS A 6 -2.98 -0.24 -12.16
N TYR A 7 -3.10 -0.50 -10.86
CA TYR A 7 -3.72 -1.70 -10.30
C TYR A 7 -4.81 -1.32 -9.31
N GLN A 8 -5.77 -2.20 -9.12
CA GLN A 8 -6.81 -2.03 -8.11
C GLN A 8 -7.06 -3.34 -7.34
N GLY A 9 -7.45 -3.21 -6.07
CA GLY A 9 -7.93 -4.29 -5.21
C GLY A 9 -9.24 -3.88 -4.57
N LEU A 10 -10.36 -4.47 -5.03
CA LEU A 10 -11.71 -4.18 -4.54
C LEU A 10 -12.09 -2.69 -4.67
N GLY A 11 -11.71 -2.04 -5.77
CA GLY A 11 -12.01 -0.65 -6.04
C GLY A 11 -11.02 0.36 -5.43
N ASN A 12 -10.08 -0.07 -4.60
CA ASN A 12 -9.00 0.76 -4.11
C ASN A 12 -7.81 0.68 -5.09
N ASP A 13 -7.48 1.78 -5.76
CA ASP A 13 -6.61 1.79 -6.94
C ASP A 13 -5.31 2.58 -6.75
N PHE A 14 -4.22 2.01 -7.23
CA PHE A 14 -2.87 2.52 -7.02
C PHE A 14 -2.10 2.67 -8.33
N LEU A 15 -1.27 3.71 -8.39
CA LEU A 15 -0.27 3.92 -9.41
C LEU A 15 1.05 3.30 -8.92
N ILE A 16 1.58 2.31 -9.64
CA ILE A 16 2.82 1.62 -9.26
C ILE A 16 3.94 2.10 -10.16
N LEU A 17 5.02 2.60 -9.56
CA LEU A 17 6.25 3.03 -10.22
C LEU A 17 7.35 1.99 -9.98
N GLU A 18 7.92 1.47 -11.07
CA GLU A 18 8.94 0.42 -11.05
C GLU A 18 10.35 1.02 -10.89
N GLY A 19 10.97 0.80 -9.77
CA GLY A 19 12.33 1.24 -9.46
C GLY A 19 13.32 0.10 -9.22
N ARG A 20 12.91 -1.18 -9.26
CA ARG A 20 13.79 -2.34 -9.01
C ARG A 20 14.78 -2.57 -10.15
N ARG A 21 14.36 -2.34 -11.39
CA ARG A 21 15.14 -2.62 -12.61
C ARG A 21 15.92 -1.44 -13.13
N ALA A 22 15.40 -0.25 -12.92
CA ALA A 22 16.04 1.01 -13.25
C ALA A 22 15.79 2.01 -12.12
N ALA A 23 16.84 2.68 -11.66
CA ALA A 23 16.73 3.65 -10.58
C ALA A 23 15.71 4.75 -10.96
N LEU A 24 14.76 5.00 -10.07
CA LEU A 24 13.87 6.15 -10.18
C LEU A 24 14.66 7.43 -9.86
N PRO A 25 14.31 8.58 -10.48
CA PRO A 25 14.85 9.87 -10.06
C PRO A 25 14.67 10.12 -8.56
N GLY A 26 15.58 10.86 -7.94
CA GLY A 26 15.56 11.10 -6.49
C GLY A 26 14.28 11.81 -6.02
N ASP A 27 13.77 12.75 -6.81
CA ASP A 27 12.51 13.45 -6.61
C ASP A 27 11.26 12.57 -6.78
N VAL A 28 11.39 11.38 -7.37
CA VAL A 28 10.35 10.35 -7.42
C VAL A 28 10.46 9.41 -6.20
N VAL A 29 11.67 9.09 -5.76
CA VAL A 29 11.90 8.22 -4.58
C VAL A 29 11.50 8.93 -3.28
N GLU A 30 11.77 10.25 -3.21
CA GLU A 30 11.33 11.13 -2.13
C GLU A 30 10.32 12.16 -2.69
N PRO A 31 9.08 11.74 -2.95
CA PRO A 31 8.14 12.57 -3.69
C PRO A 31 7.63 13.74 -2.84
N ASP A 32 7.52 14.91 -3.47
CA ASP A 32 6.77 16.02 -2.89
C ASP A 32 5.30 15.59 -2.70
N PRO A 33 4.69 15.77 -1.53
CA PRO A 33 3.27 15.50 -1.30
C PRO A 33 2.34 16.19 -2.32
N ALA A 34 2.71 17.36 -2.84
CA ALA A 34 1.93 18.04 -3.88
C ALA A 34 1.95 17.28 -5.21
N TRP A 35 3.08 16.68 -5.58
CA TRP A 35 3.18 15.86 -6.78
C TRP A 35 2.35 14.57 -6.66
N VAL A 36 2.38 13.89 -5.50
CA VAL A 36 1.53 12.72 -5.24
C VAL A 36 0.05 13.09 -5.37
N ARG A 37 -0.38 14.21 -4.74
CA ARG A 37 -1.76 14.72 -4.90
C ARG A 37 -2.12 14.98 -6.36
N GLN A 38 -1.21 15.58 -7.13
CA GLN A 38 -1.43 15.83 -8.55
C GLN A 38 -1.61 14.52 -9.33
N LEU A 39 -0.76 13.52 -9.12
CA LEU A 39 -0.89 12.22 -9.78
C LEU A 39 -2.20 11.52 -9.43
N CYS A 40 -2.61 11.59 -8.16
CA CYS A 40 -3.81 10.94 -7.64
C CYS A 40 -5.11 11.68 -7.98
N ASP A 41 -5.05 12.93 -8.47
CA ASP A 41 -6.24 13.66 -8.87
C ASP A 41 -6.94 12.97 -10.04
N ARG A 42 -8.23 12.62 -9.86
CA ARG A 42 -9.00 11.86 -10.85
C ARG A 42 -9.49 12.69 -12.06
N ARG A 43 -9.25 14.01 -12.05
CA ARG A 43 -9.66 14.94 -13.11
C ARG A 43 -8.47 15.60 -13.80
N PHE A 44 -7.44 15.96 -13.03
CA PHE A 44 -6.29 16.72 -13.50
C PHE A 44 -4.99 15.90 -13.53
N GLY A 45 -5.00 14.70 -12.92
CA GLY A 45 -3.91 13.74 -12.93
C GLY A 45 -4.28 12.44 -13.62
N ILE A 46 -3.68 11.34 -13.18
CA ILE A 46 -4.01 9.99 -13.62
C ILE A 46 -5.21 9.47 -12.84
N GLY A 47 -5.32 9.88 -11.58
CA GLY A 47 -6.34 9.41 -10.63
C GLY A 47 -5.95 8.10 -9.95
N GLY A 48 -6.07 8.08 -8.63
CA GLY A 48 -5.80 6.92 -7.80
C GLY A 48 -5.99 7.24 -6.33
N ASP A 49 -6.06 6.19 -5.50
CA ASP A 49 -6.10 6.33 -4.05
C ASP A 49 -4.70 6.43 -3.45
N GLY A 50 -3.66 6.19 -4.25
CA GLY A 50 -2.28 6.34 -3.84
C GLY A 50 -1.26 5.96 -4.91
N VAL A 51 0.00 6.20 -4.56
CA VAL A 51 1.18 5.86 -5.37
C VAL A 51 2.01 4.82 -4.61
N ILE A 52 2.43 3.76 -5.28
CA ILE A 52 3.32 2.73 -4.75
C ILE A 52 4.64 2.78 -5.51
N LEU A 53 5.75 2.82 -4.78
CA LEU A 53 7.08 2.67 -5.32
C LEU A 53 7.57 1.25 -5.07
N ALA A 54 7.90 0.52 -6.14
CA ALA A 54 8.57 -0.77 -6.08
C ALA A 54 10.08 -0.54 -6.19
N LEU A 55 10.80 -0.58 -5.07
CA LEU A 55 12.21 -0.20 -4.96
C LEU A 55 13.11 -1.41 -4.72
N PRO A 56 14.44 -1.31 -4.97
CA PRO A 56 15.39 -2.30 -4.51
C PRO A 56 15.30 -2.48 -2.99
N PRO A 57 15.59 -3.68 -2.45
CA PRO A 57 15.60 -3.90 -1.02
C PRO A 57 16.74 -3.12 -0.34
N GLU A 58 16.54 -2.73 0.91
CA GLU A 58 17.59 -2.15 1.76
C GLU A 58 18.16 -3.16 2.75
N GLN A 59 17.44 -4.23 3.04
CA GLN A 59 17.81 -5.25 4.01
C GLN A 59 17.83 -6.65 3.37
N GLN A 60 16.94 -7.54 3.79
CA GLN A 60 16.90 -8.95 3.37
C GLN A 60 15.63 -9.31 2.58
N GLY A 61 14.84 -8.31 2.18
CA GLY A 61 13.68 -8.50 1.34
C GLY A 61 14.04 -8.80 -0.12
N ASP A 62 13.06 -9.22 -0.91
CA ASP A 62 13.17 -9.29 -2.37
C ASP A 62 13.08 -7.88 -2.99
N LEU A 63 12.33 -6.99 -2.34
CA LEU A 63 12.16 -5.58 -2.71
C LEU A 63 11.65 -4.78 -1.51
N ARG A 64 11.63 -3.45 -1.68
CA ARG A 64 11.03 -2.51 -0.75
C ARG A 64 9.81 -1.84 -1.39
N MET A 65 8.73 -1.72 -0.62
CA MET A 65 7.55 -0.94 -0.95
C MET A 65 7.53 0.35 -0.14
N ARG A 66 7.34 1.48 -0.82
CA ARG A 66 6.83 2.70 -0.21
C ARG A 66 5.46 3.01 -0.79
N ILE A 67 4.55 3.47 0.03
CA ILE A 67 3.19 3.78 -0.38
C ILE A 67 2.78 5.15 0.14
N PHE A 68 2.26 5.96 -0.76
CA PHE A 68 1.78 7.32 -0.49
C PHE A 68 0.28 7.38 -0.75
N ASN A 69 -0.47 7.88 0.20
CA ASN A 69 -1.90 8.14 0.06
C ASN A 69 -2.15 9.28 -0.94
N ALA A 70 -3.39 9.42 -1.42
CA ALA A 70 -3.77 10.47 -2.36
C ALA A 70 -3.57 11.90 -1.80
N ASP A 71 -3.49 12.08 -0.49
CA ASP A 71 -3.17 13.36 0.15
C ASP A 71 -1.66 13.67 0.22
N GLY A 72 -0.82 12.74 -0.22
CA GLY A 72 0.63 12.84 -0.23
C GLY A 72 1.32 12.36 1.05
N THR A 73 0.58 11.88 2.04
CA THR A 73 1.17 11.27 3.24
C THR A 73 1.67 9.86 2.96
N GLU A 74 2.80 9.50 3.55
CA GLU A 74 3.31 8.12 3.46
C GLU A 74 2.58 7.24 4.48
N ALA A 75 2.14 6.05 4.06
CA ALA A 75 1.54 5.05 4.92
C ALA A 75 2.54 3.92 5.22
N GLU A 76 2.46 3.37 6.43
CA GLU A 76 3.34 2.28 6.83
C GLU A 76 3.07 0.97 6.05
N MET A 77 1.80 0.69 5.76
CA MET A 77 1.33 -0.47 5.00
C MET A 77 -0.13 -0.27 4.58
N CYS A 78 -0.51 -0.92 3.49
CA CYS A 78 -1.90 -1.00 3.02
C CYS A 78 -2.17 -2.41 2.50
N GLY A 79 -3.15 -3.12 3.08
CA GLY A 79 -3.50 -4.48 2.69
C GLY A 79 -3.93 -4.61 1.22
N ASN A 80 -4.63 -3.61 0.67
CA ASN A 80 -4.99 -3.56 -0.75
C ASN A 80 -3.76 -3.24 -1.61
N GLY A 81 -2.94 -2.27 -1.17
CA GLY A 81 -1.72 -1.86 -1.87
C GLY A 81 -0.70 -2.99 -1.99
N ILE A 82 -0.48 -3.78 -0.92
CA ILE A 82 0.47 -4.90 -0.98
C ILE A 82 0.00 -6.01 -1.94
N ARG A 83 -1.33 -6.26 -2.07
CA ARG A 83 -1.85 -7.19 -3.07
C ARG A 83 -1.66 -6.64 -4.48
N CYS A 84 -1.93 -5.36 -4.70
CA CYS A 84 -1.69 -4.70 -5.99
C CYS A 84 -0.22 -4.79 -6.40
N LEU A 85 0.71 -4.52 -5.47
CA LEU A 85 2.14 -4.66 -5.73
C LEU A 85 2.52 -6.10 -6.04
N ALA A 86 2.09 -7.09 -5.24
CA ALA A 86 2.40 -8.50 -5.49
C ALA A 86 1.87 -8.98 -6.85
N ARG A 87 0.67 -8.54 -7.24
CA ARG A 87 0.13 -8.83 -8.58
C ARG A 87 0.95 -8.16 -9.68
N PHE A 88 1.35 -6.90 -9.50
CA PHE A 88 2.24 -6.21 -10.42
C PHE A 88 3.58 -6.96 -10.60
N LEU A 89 4.17 -7.47 -9.50
CA LEU A 89 5.40 -8.26 -9.55
C LEU A 89 5.18 -9.54 -10.34
N ALA A 90 4.11 -10.28 -10.04
CA ALA A 90 3.78 -11.51 -10.76
C ALA A 90 3.61 -11.27 -12.26
N ASP A 91 2.91 -10.19 -12.65
CA ASP A 91 2.71 -9.84 -14.06
C ASP A 91 3.99 -9.37 -14.73
N SER A 92 4.84 -8.62 -14.03
CA SER A 92 6.10 -8.07 -14.58
C SER A 92 7.19 -9.11 -14.71
N ASP A 93 7.27 -10.06 -13.76
CA ASP A 93 8.34 -11.06 -13.70
C ASP A 93 7.92 -12.40 -14.31
N GLY A 94 6.63 -12.55 -14.69
CA GLY A 94 6.09 -13.79 -15.26
C GLY A 94 5.97 -14.91 -14.24
N ASP A 95 5.80 -14.58 -12.95
CA ASP A 95 5.72 -15.56 -11.88
C ASP A 95 4.43 -16.37 -11.91
N SER A 96 4.51 -17.61 -11.43
CA SER A 96 3.39 -18.55 -11.34
C SER A 96 2.90 -18.72 -9.91
N ALA A 97 1.76 -19.37 -9.75
CA ALA A 97 1.18 -19.71 -8.46
C ALA A 97 2.19 -20.40 -7.52
N GLY A 98 2.10 -20.09 -6.24
CA GLY A 98 3.03 -20.50 -5.19
C GLY A 98 4.23 -19.57 -5.01
N ARG A 99 4.41 -18.56 -5.86
CA ARG A 99 5.43 -17.52 -5.65
C ARG A 99 5.13 -16.73 -4.38
N ARG A 100 6.13 -16.58 -3.54
CA ARG A 100 6.12 -15.72 -2.35
C ARG A 100 7.18 -14.64 -2.50
N TRP A 101 6.87 -13.46 -2.03
CA TRP A 101 7.82 -12.34 -1.96
C TRP A 101 8.03 -11.96 -0.49
N SER A 102 9.23 -11.49 -0.18
CA SER A 102 9.54 -10.81 1.08
C SER A 102 9.66 -9.33 0.80
N ILE A 103 8.64 -8.54 1.12
CA ILE A 103 8.55 -7.12 0.80
C ILE A 103 8.83 -6.29 2.05
N GLU A 104 9.87 -5.47 2.00
CA GLU A 104 10.19 -4.52 3.06
C GLU A 104 9.19 -3.36 3.04
N THR A 105 8.60 -3.05 4.18
CA THR A 105 7.70 -1.90 4.37
C THR A 105 8.04 -1.19 5.68
N PRO A 106 7.62 0.05 5.91
CA PRO A 106 7.77 0.71 7.21
C PRO A 106 7.13 -0.07 8.38
N ALA A 107 6.07 -0.86 8.11
CA ALA A 107 5.44 -1.75 9.09
C ALA A 107 6.21 -3.07 9.31
N GLY A 108 7.33 -3.29 8.61
CA GLY A 108 8.11 -4.52 8.65
C GLY A 108 8.04 -5.35 7.37
N LEU A 109 8.44 -6.61 7.48
CA LEU A 109 8.53 -7.52 6.34
C LEU A 109 7.18 -8.20 6.09
N ILE A 110 6.55 -7.94 4.97
CA ILE A 110 5.27 -8.53 4.55
C ILE A 110 5.53 -9.60 3.49
N ARG A 111 4.80 -10.72 3.58
CA ARG A 111 5.01 -11.89 2.70
C ARG A 111 3.74 -12.28 1.94
N PRO A 112 3.39 -11.57 0.86
CA PRO A 112 2.31 -12.01 -0.01
C PRO A 112 2.67 -13.27 -0.80
N GLU A 113 1.65 -14.09 -1.09
CA GLU A 113 1.77 -15.31 -1.90
C GLU A 113 0.72 -15.33 -3.01
N LEU A 114 1.15 -15.63 -4.24
CA LEU A 114 0.24 -15.81 -5.37
C LEU A 114 -0.40 -17.19 -5.30
N GLN A 115 -1.72 -17.25 -5.22
CA GLN A 115 -2.51 -18.47 -5.16
C GLN A 115 -2.78 -19.04 -6.57
N GLN A 116 -3.26 -20.30 -6.64
CA GLN A 116 -3.55 -20.97 -7.92
C GLN A 116 -4.66 -20.30 -8.73
N ASP A 117 -5.61 -19.68 -8.06
CA ASP A 117 -6.73 -18.93 -8.65
C ASP A 117 -6.37 -17.49 -9.02
N GLY A 118 -5.10 -17.08 -8.82
CA GLY A 118 -4.59 -15.75 -9.11
C GLY A 118 -4.86 -14.72 -8.00
N GLN A 119 -5.47 -15.12 -6.89
CA GLN A 119 -5.61 -14.26 -5.72
C GLN A 119 -4.30 -14.15 -4.93
N LEU A 120 -4.21 -13.16 -4.09
CA LEU A 120 -3.05 -12.90 -3.23
C LEU A 120 -3.40 -13.19 -1.77
N LEU A 121 -2.69 -14.14 -1.17
CA LEU A 121 -2.72 -14.40 0.26
C LEU A 121 -1.71 -13.47 0.95
N VAL A 122 -2.13 -12.80 2.02
CA VAL A 122 -1.29 -11.93 2.85
C VAL A 122 -1.44 -12.32 4.32
N ASP A 123 -0.33 -12.51 5.00
CA ASP A 123 -0.30 -12.60 6.47
C ASP A 123 -0.41 -11.19 7.05
N MET A 124 -1.51 -10.92 7.74
CA MET A 124 -1.85 -9.62 8.31
C MET A 124 -1.36 -9.45 9.75
N GLY A 125 -0.66 -10.44 10.30
CA GLY A 125 -0.22 -10.47 11.69
C GLY A 125 -1.31 -10.86 12.69
N ALA A 126 -0.93 -10.94 13.95
CA ALA A 126 -1.84 -11.29 15.03
C ALA A 126 -2.74 -10.09 15.40
N PRO A 127 -4.02 -10.31 15.72
CA PRO A 127 -4.89 -9.25 16.18
C PRO A 127 -4.50 -8.77 17.58
N PHE A 128 -4.71 -7.49 17.84
CA PHE A 128 -4.61 -6.91 19.19
C PHE A 128 -5.99 -6.93 19.83
N LEU A 129 -6.10 -7.56 21.00
CA LEU A 129 -7.38 -7.75 21.71
C LEU A 129 -7.43 -6.94 23.02
N GLU A 130 -6.27 -6.57 23.56
CA GLU A 130 -6.18 -5.77 24.78
C GLU A 130 -6.62 -4.30 24.52
N PRO A 131 -7.53 -3.75 25.35
CA PRO A 131 -8.06 -2.40 25.15
C PRO A 131 -6.99 -1.31 24.98
N SER A 132 -5.88 -1.40 25.73
CA SER A 132 -4.78 -0.44 25.65
C SER A 132 -4.04 -0.49 24.31
N SER A 133 -3.99 -1.65 23.66
CA SER A 133 -3.35 -1.86 22.36
C SER A 133 -4.25 -1.43 21.17
N ILE A 134 -5.59 -1.30 21.42
CA ILE A 134 -6.59 -0.88 20.43
C ILE A 134 -6.89 0.62 20.55
N PRO A 135 -6.32 1.37 21.44
CA PRO A 135 -6.75 2.59 22.12
C PRO A 135 -8.28 2.73 22.30
N THR A 136 -8.86 1.86 23.17
CA THR A 136 -10.29 1.93 23.54
C THR A 136 -10.49 1.92 25.05
N THR A 137 -11.59 2.53 25.53
CA THR A 137 -12.02 2.48 26.91
C THR A 137 -13.03 1.37 27.19
N LEU A 138 -13.37 0.57 26.18
CA LEU A 138 -14.25 -0.61 26.36
C LEU A 138 -13.60 -1.61 27.31
N PRO A 139 -14.39 -2.26 28.19
CA PRO A 139 -13.87 -3.29 29.07
C PRO A 139 -13.50 -4.55 28.29
N LEU A 140 -12.48 -5.26 28.77
CA LEU A 140 -12.16 -6.61 28.28
C LEU A 140 -13.14 -7.61 28.88
N VAL A 141 -13.95 -8.26 28.07
CA VAL A 141 -14.95 -9.26 28.46
C VAL A 141 -14.75 -10.51 27.63
N ASP A 142 -14.47 -11.64 28.27
CA ASP A 142 -14.21 -12.95 27.63
C ASP A 142 -13.12 -12.87 26.53
N GLY A 143 -12.06 -12.09 26.78
CA GLY A 143 -10.93 -11.94 25.86
C GLY A 143 -11.17 -11.01 24.68
N LEU A 144 -12.25 -10.23 24.66
CA LEU A 144 -12.58 -9.24 23.63
C LEU A 144 -12.92 -7.90 24.29
N ALA A 145 -12.37 -6.81 23.77
CA ALA A 145 -12.77 -5.47 24.18
C ALA A 145 -14.17 -5.17 23.64
N ARG A 146 -15.21 -5.23 24.48
CA ARG A 146 -16.62 -5.08 24.05
C ARG A 146 -17.49 -4.41 25.08
N GLY A 147 -18.59 -3.84 24.64
CA GLY A 147 -19.58 -3.17 25.49
C GLY A 147 -20.66 -2.49 24.67
N THR A 148 -21.51 -1.72 25.35
CA THR A 148 -22.56 -0.93 24.71
C THR A 148 -22.09 0.54 24.59
N VAL A 149 -22.26 1.13 23.43
CA VAL A 149 -21.94 2.53 23.15
C VAL A 149 -23.24 3.28 22.91
N GLU A 150 -23.41 4.40 23.62
CA GLU A 150 -24.58 5.27 23.53
C GLU A 150 -24.37 6.33 22.44
N LEU A 151 -25.21 6.34 21.42
CA LEU A 151 -25.33 7.42 20.45
C LEU A 151 -26.54 8.29 20.79
N ALA A 152 -26.71 9.41 20.10
CA ALA A 152 -27.80 10.36 20.38
C ALA A 152 -29.22 9.75 20.23
N ASP A 153 -29.36 8.70 19.42
CA ASP A 153 -30.65 8.11 19.05
C ASP A 153 -30.72 6.60 19.26
N THR A 154 -29.64 5.95 19.72
CA THR A 154 -29.60 4.50 19.88
C THR A 154 -28.45 4.06 20.78
N SER A 155 -28.55 2.85 21.29
CA SER A 155 -27.46 2.12 21.96
C SER A 155 -27.01 0.97 21.08
N LEU A 156 -25.70 0.80 20.88
CA LEU A 156 -25.12 -0.21 20.00
C LEU A 156 -24.17 -1.11 20.81
N ASP A 157 -24.34 -2.41 20.68
CA ASP A 157 -23.35 -3.37 21.16
C ASP A 157 -22.19 -3.43 20.16
N VAL A 158 -20.99 -3.24 20.68
CA VAL A 158 -19.78 -3.09 19.85
C VAL A 158 -18.65 -3.97 20.38
N ALA A 159 -17.78 -4.38 19.47
CA ALA A 159 -16.53 -5.08 19.77
C ALA A 159 -15.36 -4.38 19.10
N ALA A 160 -14.25 -4.17 19.80
CA ALA A 160 -13.06 -3.53 19.27
C ALA A 160 -11.94 -4.55 19.08
N VAL A 161 -11.25 -4.45 17.92
CA VAL A 161 -10.10 -5.28 17.54
C VAL A 161 -9.04 -4.38 16.88
N GLY A 162 -7.77 -4.56 17.20
CA GLY A 162 -6.66 -3.90 16.53
C GLY A 162 -6.05 -4.81 15.46
N MET A 163 -5.75 -4.24 14.30
CA MET A 163 -4.98 -4.89 13.23
C MET A 163 -3.82 -3.97 12.77
N GLY A 164 -3.07 -3.43 13.75
CA GLY A 164 -2.12 -2.34 13.55
C GLY A 164 -2.75 -0.95 13.62
N ASN A 165 -4.06 -0.87 13.39
CA ASN A 165 -4.91 0.29 13.58
C ASN A 165 -6.21 -0.10 14.30
N PRO A 166 -6.94 0.84 14.92
CA PRO A 166 -8.14 0.53 15.69
C PRO A 166 -9.36 0.28 14.78
N HIS A 167 -10.13 -0.76 15.13
CA HIS A 167 -11.39 -1.10 14.47
C HIS A 167 -12.46 -1.37 15.52
N VAL A 168 -13.70 -0.94 15.25
CA VAL A 168 -14.90 -1.30 15.97
C VAL A 168 -15.86 -2.02 15.04
N VAL A 169 -16.39 -3.14 15.50
CA VAL A 169 -17.33 -4.01 14.77
C VAL A 169 -18.68 -3.98 15.48
N ILE A 170 -19.74 -3.74 14.73
CA ILE A 170 -21.11 -3.59 15.19
C ILE A 170 -21.98 -4.63 14.48
N PRO A 171 -22.34 -5.75 15.13
CA PRO A 171 -23.31 -6.68 14.57
C PRO A 171 -24.68 -6.00 14.40
N VAL A 172 -25.26 -6.14 13.23
CA VAL A 172 -26.61 -5.62 12.89
C VAL A 172 -27.42 -6.69 12.17
N GLU A 173 -28.75 -6.61 12.25
CA GLU A 173 -29.62 -7.57 11.57
C GLU A 173 -29.67 -7.32 10.06
N ASP A 174 -29.68 -6.04 9.63
CA ASP A 174 -29.81 -5.64 8.23
C ASP A 174 -29.03 -4.35 7.95
N LEU A 175 -27.99 -4.47 7.12
CA LEU A 175 -27.14 -3.37 6.70
C LEU A 175 -27.88 -2.29 5.88
N SER A 176 -29.00 -2.63 5.26
CA SER A 176 -29.79 -1.68 4.47
C SER A 176 -30.63 -0.75 5.34
N SER A 177 -30.94 -1.15 6.56
CA SER A 177 -31.82 -0.43 7.47
C SER A 177 -31.12 0.56 8.39
N ILE A 178 -29.77 0.50 8.50
CA ILE A 178 -29.01 1.36 9.43
C ILE A 178 -28.80 2.76 8.87
N PRO A 179 -28.81 3.81 9.69
CA PRO A 179 -28.41 5.18 9.29
C PRO A 179 -26.88 5.29 9.22
N PHE A 180 -26.29 4.60 8.24
CA PHE A 180 -24.85 4.30 8.13
C PHE A 180 -23.95 5.52 8.29
N GLU A 181 -24.20 6.62 7.53
CA GLU A 181 -23.35 7.81 7.57
C GLU A 181 -23.39 8.48 8.94
N ARG A 182 -24.58 8.53 9.55
CA ARG A 182 -24.76 9.15 10.85
C ARG A 182 -24.08 8.36 11.96
N TRP A 183 -24.30 7.05 12.00
CA TRP A 183 -23.68 6.21 13.02
C TRP A 183 -22.17 6.03 12.80
N GLY A 184 -21.73 5.89 11.55
CA GLY A 184 -20.32 5.78 11.20
C GLY A 184 -19.53 7.01 11.67
N ALA A 185 -20.00 8.21 11.33
CA ALA A 185 -19.36 9.46 11.74
C ALA A 185 -19.36 9.66 13.27
N ALA A 186 -20.45 9.27 13.94
CA ALA A 186 -20.54 9.40 15.40
C ALA A 186 -19.60 8.42 16.13
N LEU A 187 -19.51 7.17 15.65
CA LEU A 187 -18.65 6.13 16.23
C LEU A 187 -17.17 6.41 15.99
N GLU A 188 -16.79 6.92 14.81
CA GLU A 188 -15.40 7.27 14.50
C GLU A 188 -14.75 8.12 15.58
N VAL A 189 -15.49 9.10 16.09
CA VAL A 189 -15.00 10.10 17.06
C VAL A 189 -15.58 9.90 18.47
N HIS A 190 -16.22 8.76 18.72
CA HIS A 190 -16.86 8.50 20.02
C HIS A 190 -15.82 8.44 21.15
N PRO A 191 -16.13 8.95 22.38
CA PRO A 191 -15.21 8.95 23.52
C PRO A 191 -14.67 7.57 23.92
N ALA A 192 -15.38 6.49 23.59
CA ALA A 192 -14.86 5.13 23.77
C ALA A 192 -13.61 4.82 22.92
N PHE A 193 -13.31 5.63 21.91
CA PHE A 193 -12.19 5.47 20.98
C PHE A 193 -11.36 6.75 20.91
N PRO A 194 -10.53 7.05 21.93
CA PRO A 194 -9.83 8.34 22.04
C PRO A 194 -8.84 8.63 20.90
N ALA A 195 -8.35 7.60 20.19
CA ALA A 195 -7.51 7.74 18.98
C ALA A 195 -8.32 7.71 17.68
N LYS A 196 -9.68 7.85 17.76
CA LYS A 196 -10.63 7.54 16.71
C LYS A 196 -10.54 6.08 16.27
N THR A 197 -11.49 5.63 15.45
CA THR A 197 -11.56 4.23 15.02
C THR A 197 -12.12 4.09 13.62
N ASN A 198 -11.78 2.99 12.93
CA ASN A 198 -12.50 2.51 11.75
C ASN A 198 -13.75 1.76 12.22
N VAL A 199 -14.88 1.94 11.56
CA VAL A 199 -16.18 1.41 11.97
C VAL A 199 -16.69 0.43 10.92
N HIS A 200 -17.09 -0.77 11.37
CA HIS A 200 -17.59 -1.83 10.52
C HIS A 200 -18.94 -2.32 11.02
N PHE A 201 -19.99 -2.06 10.28
CA PHE A 201 -21.29 -2.65 10.53
C PHE A 201 -21.33 -4.03 9.89
N LEU A 202 -21.61 -5.05 10.68
CA LEU A 202 -21.54 -6.45 10.30
C LEU A 202 -22.93 -7.07 10.23
N GLN A 203 -23.30 -7.62 9.07
CA GLN A 203 -24.42 -8.55 8.92
C GLN A 203 -23.89 -9.97 8.74
N VAL A 204 -24.41 -10.92 9.50
CA VAL A 204 -24.05 -12.33 9.43
C VAL A 204 -25.08 -13.07 8.60
N HIS A 205 -24.70 -13.56 7.42
CA HIS A 205 -25.56 -14.40 6.58
C HIS A 205 -25.42 -15.88 6.91
N ALA A 206 -24.20 -16.31 7.24
CA ALA A 206 -23.86 -17.65 7.73
C ALA A 206 -22.54 -17.56 8.51
N ARG A 207 -22.18 -18.63 9.24
CA ARG A 207 -20.94 -18.64 10.01
C ARG A 207 -19.68 -18.45 9.16
N ASP A 208 -19.74 -18.81 7.89
CA ASP A 208 -18.69 -18.70 6.89
C ASP A 208 -18.94 -17.59 5.86
N ARG A 209 -20.00 -16.77 6.05
CA ARG A 209 -20.37 -15.70 5.13
C ARG A 209 -20.85 -14.44 5.85
N LEU A 210 -20.01 -13.44 5.84
CA LEU A 210 -20.18 -12.15 6.52
C LEU A 210 -20.31 -11.04 5.47
N GLU A 211 -21.04 -9.98 5.78
CA GLU A 211 -21.13 -8.77 4.95
C GLU A 211 -20.91 -7.55 5.83
N ILE A 212 -20.12 -6.57 5.33
CA ILE A 212 -19.82 -5.36 6.07
C ILE A 212 -20.01 -4.09 5.24
N ARG A 213 -20.40 -3.02 5.93
CA ARG A 213 -20.25 -1.64 5.46
C ARG A 213 -19.15 -0.96 6.27
N VAL A 214 -18.30 -0.23 5.56
CA VAL A 214 -17.05 0.31 6.11
C VAL A 214 -17.08 1.83 6.16
N TRP A 215 -16.79 2.39 7.33
CA TRP A 215 -16.50 3.79 7.54
C TRP A 215 -15.07 3.90 8.07
N GLU A 216 -14.14 4.37 7.24
CA GLU A 216 -12.74 4.47 7.64
C GLU A 216 -12.43 5.78 8.35
N ARG A 217 -11.56 5.70 9.33
CA ARG A 217 -11.05 6.80 10.14
C ARG A 217 -10.42 7.88 9.26
N GLY A 218 -11.02 9.07 9.24
CA GLY A 218 -10.56 10.22 8.45
C GLY A 218 -10.93 10.20 6.97
N ALA A 219 -11.50 9.09 6.46
CA ALA A 219 -11.88 8.95 5.05
C ALA A 219 -13.40 8.80 4.84
N GLY A 220 -14.14 8.37 5.87
CA GLY A 220 -15.57 8.11 5.75
C GLY A 220 -15.90 6.80 5.03
N PRO A 221 -16.99 6.74 4.23
CA PRO A 221 -17.38 5.54 3.49
C PRO A 221 -16.32 5.13 2.46
N THR A 222 -15.87 3.86 2.51
CA THR A 222 -14.93 3.31 1.53
C THR A 222 -15.43 1.98 0.98
N LEU A 223 -14.85 1.56 -0.16
CA LEU A 223 -15.24 0.32 -0.82
C LEU A 223 -14.55 -0.91 -0.21
N ALA A 224 -13.34 -0.75 0.36
CA ALA A 224 -12.56 -1.87 0.84
C ALA A 224 -11.59 -1.44 1.95
N CYS A 225 -11.65 -2.15 3.08
CA CYS A 225 -10.71 -2.04 4.20
C CYS A 225 -10.24 -3.45 4.59
N GLY A 226 -9.02 -3.82 4.18
CA GLY A 226 -8.47 -5.16 4.42
C GLY A 226 -8.30 -5.47 5.91
N THR A 227 -7.72 -4.55 6.68
CA THR A 227 -7.58 -4.66 8.15
C THR A 227 -8.94 -4.71 8.83
N GLY A 228 -9.93 -3.97 8.31
CA GLY A 228 -11.30 -4.00 8.81
C GLY A 228 -12.00 -5.34 8.60
N ALA A 229 -11.79 -5.98 7.43
CA ALA A 229 -12.31 -7.33 7.19
C ALA A 229 -11.69 -8.36 8.14
N CYS A 230 -10.38 -8.27 8.40
CA CYS A 230 -9.68 -9.10 9.38
C CYS A 230 -10.23 -8.89 10.80
N ALA A 231 -10.34 -7.64 11.24
CA ALA A 231 -10.90 -7.29 12.54
C ALA A 231 -12.33 -7.77 12.70
N THR A 232 -13.13 -7.69 11.62
CA THR A 232 -14.52 -8.18 11.61
C THR A 232 -14.60 -9.69 11.82
N LEU A 233 -13.78 -10.48 11.11
CA LEU A 233 -13.77 -11.94 11.36
C LEU A 233 -13.37 -12.24 12.79
N VAL A 234 -12.29 -11.66 13.30
CA VAL A 234 -11.82 -11.88 14.68
C VAL A 234 -12.91 -11.56 15.71
N ALA A 235 -13.56 -10.39 15.57
CA ALA A 235 -14.66 -10.02 16.44
C ALA A 235 -15.84 -11.00 16.34
N ALA A 236 -16.23 -11.38 15.12
CA ALA A 236 -17.34 -12.32 14.89
C ALA A 236 -17.07 -13.71 15.48
N VAL A 237 -15.84 -14.21 15.36
CA VAL A 237 -15.40 -15.48 15.97
C VAL A 237 -15.52 -15.42 17.50
N LEU A 238 -14.96 -14.37 18.12
CA LEU A 238 -14.97 -14.19 19.57
C LEU A 238 -16.37 -13.93 20.13
N LEU A 239 -17.27 -13.38 19.31
CA LEU A 239 -18.70 -13.24 19.63
C LEU A 239 -19.50 -14.53 19.39
N GLY A 240 -18.88 -15.59 18.85
CA GLY A 240 -19.56 -16.86 18.53
C GLY A 240 -20.44 -16.82 17.28
N LEU A 241 -20.31 -15.77 16.46
CA LEU A 241 -21.12 -15.51 15.27
C LEU A 241 -20.56 -16.14 13.99
N ALA A 242 -19.25 -16.39 13.91
CA ALA A 242 -18.58 -16.93 12.74
C ALA A 242 -17.69 -18.13 13.09
N ASP A 243 -17.27 -18.87 12.08
CA ASP A 243 -16.19 -19.84 12.13
C ASP A 243 -14.84 -19.13 11.98
N ASP A 244 -13.72 -19.82 12.23
CA ASP A 244 -12.37 -19.24 12.15
C ASP A 244 -11.91 -18.94 10.70
N GLN A 245 -12.77 -19.20 9.72
CA GLN A 245 -12.62 -18.81 8.32
C GLN A 245 -13.97 -18.41 7.75
N ALA A 246 -14.01 -17.26 7.06
CA ALA A 246 -15.22 -16.79 6.38
C ALA A 246 -14.89 -15.92 5.16
N GLU A 247 -15.83 -15.91 4.21
CA GLU A 247 -15.91 -14.86 3.20
C GLU A 247 -16.49 -13.60 3.85
N VAL A 248 -15.76 -12.50 3.76
CA VAL A 248 -16.21 -11.17 4.19
C VAL A 248 -16.50 -10.35 2.94
N MET A 249 -17.77 -10.09 2.68
CA MET A 249 -18.23 -9.26 1.57
C MET A 249 -18.13 -7.78 1.97
N LEU A 250 -17.36 -7.01 1.21
CA LEU A 250 -17.26 -5.56 1.32
C LEU A 250 -18.01 -4.91 0.14
N PRO A 251 -18.29 -3.60 0.17
CA PRO A 251 -18.88 -2.91 -0.98
C PRO A 251 -18.10 -3.08 -2.30
N GLY A 252 -16.76 -3.21 -2.24
CA GLY A 252 -15.88 -3.44 -3.39
C GLY A 252 -15.76 -4.90 -3.82
N GLY A 253 -16.24 -5.85 -3.03
CA GLY A 253 -16.19 -7.29 -3.32
C GLY A 253 -15.71 -8.15 -2.13
N PRO A 254 -15.59 -9.48 -2.33
CA PRO A 254 -15.26 -10.42 -1.27
C PRO A 254 -13.77 -10.48 -0.94
N LEU A 255 -13.48 -10.74 0.33
CA LEU A 255 -12.19 -11.22 0.85
C LEU A 255 -12.40 -12.54 1.58
N GLN A 256 -11.49 -13.49 1.40
CA GLN A 256 -11.43 -14.68 2.24
C GLN A 256 -10.51 -14.36 3.44
N ILE A 257 -11.06 -14.44 4.64
CA ILE A 257 -10.32 -14.17 5.87
C ILE A 257 -10.29 -15.45 6.67
N ALA A 258 -9.12 -15.78 7.23
CA ALA A 258 -8.95 -16.92 8.10
C ALA A 258 -8.11 -16.53 9.34
N TRP A 259 -8.55 -17.01 10.50
CA TRP A 259 -7.80 -16.90 11.76
C TRP A 259 -7.63 -18.31 12.36
N PRO A 260 -6.68 -19.10 11.83
CA PRO A 260 -6.59 -20.54 12.08
C PRO A 260 -6.42 -20.86 13.57
N GLY A 261 -7.34 -21.69 14.09
CA GLY A 261 -7.33 -22.07 15.50
C GLY A 261 -7.52 -20.91 16.47
N CYS A 262 -8.05 -19.79 16.01
CA CYS A 262 -8.30 -18.58 16.82
C CYS A 262 -7.05 -18.08 17.55
N SER A 263 -5.88 -18.21 16.94
CA SER A 263 -4.59 -17.80 17.50
C SER A 263 -3.57 -17.44 16.41
N GLY A 264 -2.56 -16.66 16.77
CA GLY A 264 -1.54 -16.23 15.80
C GLY A 264 -2.07 -15.27 14.76
N SER A 265 -1.51 -15.34 13.55
CA SER A 265 -1.79 -14.39 12.46
C SER A 265 -3.17 -14.60 11.82
N VAL A 266 -3.79 -13.50 11.43
CA VAL A 266 -4.94 -13.48 10.53
C VAL A 266 -4.45 -13.48 9.09
N LEU A 267 -5.00 -14.35 8.27
CA LEU A 267 -4.68 -14.49 6.86
C LEU A 267 -5.78 -13.85 6.02
N MET A 268 -5.40 -13.05 5.05
CA MET A 268 -6.31 -12.39 4.12
C MET A 268 -6.00 -12.79 2.69
N THR A 269 -6.97 -13.33 1.98
CA THR A 269 -6.87 -13.64 0.56
C THR A 269 -7.86 -12.81 -0.25
N GLY A 270 -7.39 -12.20 -1.34
CA GLY A 270 -8.25 -11.39 -2.18
C GLY A 270 -7.64 -11.04 -3.53
N PRO A 271 -8.44 -10.51 -4.45
CA PRO A 271 -8.02 -10.16 -5.78
C PRO A 271 -7.15 -8.89 -5.81
N ALA A 272 -6.35 -8.80 -6.85
CA ALA A 272 -5.78 -7.57 -7.36
C ALA A 272 -5.73 -7.67 -8.89
N VAL A 273 -6.11 -6.60 -9.58
CA VAL A 273 -6.30 -6.58 -11.03
C VAL A 273 -5.55 -5.42 -11.65
N ALA A 274 -4.82 -5.70 -12.74
CA ALA A 274 -4.22 -4.67 -13.57
C ALA A 274 -5.31 -3.88 -14.31
N VAL A 275 -5.21 -2.56 -14.34
CA VAL A 275 -6.15 -1.69 -15.03
C VAL A 275 -5.55 -1.25 -16.37
N PHE A 276 -4.41 -0.59 -16.32
CA PHE A 276 -3.63 -0.21 -17.52
C PHE A 276 -2.21 0.19 -17.15
N ASP A 277 -1.34 0.24 -18.17
CA ASP A 277 0.00 0.83 -18.09
C ASP A 277 0.02 2.17 -18.83
N GLY A 278 0.88 3.09 -18.38
CA GLY A 278 1.00 4.39 -18.97
C GLY A 278 2.40 4.99 -18.82
N VAL A 279 2.57 6.13 -19.46
CA VAL A 279 3.77 6.98 -19.36
C VAL A 279 3.33 8.35 -18.88
N LEU A 280 4.02 8.90 -17.88
CA LEU A 280 3.74 10.26 -17.42
C LEU A 280 4.08 11.27 -18.52
N SER A 281 3.14 12.18 -18.77
CA SER A 281 3.45 13.33 -19.62
C SER A 281 4.50 14.21 -18.93
N PRO A 282 5.29 15.01 -19.70
CA PRO A 282 6.25 15.93 -19.11
C PRO A 282 5.65 16.87 -18.07
N ASP A 283 4.39 17.27 -18.24
CA ASP A 283 3.68 18.18 -17.33
C ASP A 283 3.33 17.55 -15.97
N LEU A 284 3.35 16.21 -15.90
CA LEU A 284 3.11 15.44 -14.67
C LEU A 284 4.40 14.90 -14.03
N LEU A 285 5.56 15.22 -14.60
CA LEU A 285 6.82 14.88 -13.94
C LEU A 285 7.03 15.79 -12.73
N PRO A 286 7.70 15.29 -11.66
CA PRO A 286 8.03 16.15 -10.53
C PRO A 286 8.90 17.31 -11.02
N ALA A 287 8.68 18.50 -10.45
CA ALA A 287 9.59 19.61 -10.70
C ALA A 287 11.00 19.20 -10.28
N PRO A 288 12.05 19.50 -11.05
CA PRO A 288 13.41 19.23 -10.59
C PRO A 288 13.60 19.84 -9.21
N LEU A 289 14.13 19.06 -8.27
CA LEU A 289 14.48 19.59 -6.94
C LEU A 289 15.39 20.80 -7.18
N ASP A 290 14.99 21.97 -6.69
CA ASP A 290 15.83 23.16 -6.75
C ASP A 290 17.14 22.83 -6.01
N PRO A 291 18.31 22.85 -6.69
CA PRO A 291 19.58 22.51 -6.05
C PRO A 291 19.89 23.39 -4.82
N MET A 292 19.13 24.47 -4.61
CA MET A 292 19.24 25.34 -3.44
C MET A 292 18.41 24.89 -2.22
N SER A 293 17.52 23.88 -2.34
CA SER A 293 16.71 23.40 -1.21
C SER A 293 17.45 22.45 -0.28
N PHE A 294 18.61 21.94 -0.66
CA PHE A 294 19.55 21.31 0.27
C PHE A 294 20.42 22.39 0.93
N ALA A 295 19.82 23.19 1.82
CA ALA A 295 20.63 23.88 2.81
C ALA A 295 21.31 22.82 3.64
N ALA A 296 22.61 22.62 3.38
CA ALA A 296 23.46 21.79 4.22
C ALA A 296 23.23 22.18 5.68
N PRO A 297 23.11 21.22 6.60
CA PRO A 297 23.12 21.55 8.02
C PRO A 297 24.35 22.39 8.29
N ALA A 298 24.16 23.51 8.99
CA ALA A 298 25.22 24.46 9.31
C ALA A 298 26.49 23.70 9.72
N ALA A 299 27.59 23.94 9.02
CA ALA A 299 28.87 23.30 9.25
C ALA A 299 29.23 23.47 10.72
N VAL A 300 29.30 22.38 11.47
CA VAL A 300 30.01 22.36 12.74
C VAL A 300 31.47 22.49 12.38
N GLU A 301 32.06 23.66 12.70
CA GLU A 301 33.51 23.87 12.61
C GLU A 301 34.21 22.86 13.50
N THR A 302 34.67 21.75 12.92
CA THR A 302 35.75 20.97 13.53
C THR A 302 37.06 21.44 12.91
N ALA A 303 37.83 22.18 13.73
CA ALA A 303 39.18 22.51 13.42
C ALA A 303 40.01 21.20 13.32
N GLN A 304 40.34 20.78 12.10
CA GLN A 304 41.57 20.10 11.68
C GLN A 304 41.41 19.61 10.24
N GLY A 305 42.22 20.16 9.36
CA GLY A 305 42.18 20.06 7.91
C GLY A 305 42.23 18.64 7.35
N ASN A 306 41.06 18.22 6.85
CA ASN A 306 40.94 17.33 5.70
C ASN A 306 39.76 17.85 4.89
N ILE A 307 40.03 18.59 3.82
CA ILE A 307 39.06 19.01 2.86
C ILE A 307 38.61 17.75 2.11
N SER A 308 37.42 17.26 2.38
CA SER A 308 36.82 16.17 1.60
C SER A 308 36.47 16.71 0.21
N PHE A 309 37.05 16.09 -0.83
CA PHE A 309 36.77 16.41 -2.22
C PHE A 309 35.33 15.96 -2.57
N GLU A 310 34.50 16.89 -3.10
CA GLU A 310 33.16 16.60 -3.59
C GLU A 310 33.06 16.89 -5.07
N CYS A 311 32.92 15.87 -5.92
CA CYS A 311 32.87 15.98 -7.37
C CYS A 311 31.84 17.00 -7.89
N ALA A 312 30.68 17.12 -7.26
CA ALA A 312 29.62 18.04 -7.69
C ALA A 312 29.98 19.52 -7.47
N ARG A 313 30.84 19.81 -6.47
CA ARG A 313 31.25 21.16 -6.09
C ARG A 313 32.62 21.55 -6.70
N ASP A 314 33.52 20.59 -6.72
CA ASP A 314 34.95 20.86 -6.97
C ASP A 314 35.35 20.63 -8.44
N CYS A 315 34.47 20.02 -9.28
CA CYS A 315 34.66 19.78 -10.71
C CYS A 315 33.68 20.60 -11.58
N VAL A 316 33.66 21.93 -11.44
CA VAL A 316 32.68 22.78 -12.13
C VAL A 316 33.02 22.91 -13.64
N ASP A 317 34.29 23.06 -14.01
CA ASP A 317 34.72 23.28 -15.38
C ASP A 317 35.54 22.12 -15.99
N ALA A 318 36.16 21.28 -15.19
CA ALA A 318 36.88 20.07 -15.61
C ALA A 318 37.10 19.12 -14.41
N CYS A 319 37.23 17.82 -14.70
CA CYS A 319 37.50 16.82 -13.65
C CYS A 319 38.90 17.02 -13.05
N GLN A 320 38.95 17.19 -11.74
CA GLN A 320 40.23 17.36 -11.01
C GLN A 320 40.85 16.03 -10.56
N GLN A 321 40.12 14.92 -10.69
CA GLN A 321 40.62 13.55 -10.40
C GLN A 321 40.20 12.58 -11.51
N PRO A 322 40.76 12.69 -12.71
CA PRO A 322 40.33 11.91 -13.87
C PRO A 322 40.48 10.39 -13.69
N ASP A 323 41.49 9.93 -12.97
CA ASP A 323 41.76 8.50 -12.77
C ASP A 323 40.77 7.79 -11.86
N ASN A 324 39.95 8.54 -11.11
CA ASN A 324 38.93 8.01 -10.17
C ASN A 324 37.53 8.59 -10.42
N CYS A 325 37.29 9.22 -11.58
CA CYS A 325 36.02 9.87 -11.88
C CYS A 325 34.94 8.88 -12.32
N LEU A 326 34.06 8.51 -11.40
CA LEU A 326 32.87 7.66 -11.68
C LEU A 326 31.94 8.29 -12.73
N ARG A 327 31.94 9.63 -12.86
CA ARG A 327 31.13 10.37 -13.82
C ARG A 327 31.62 10.14 -15.26
N ASP A 328 32.93 10.13 -15.48
CA ASP A 328 33.50 9.90 -16.83
C ASP A 328 33.29 8.44 -17.27
N ALA A 329 33.43 7.48 -16.38
CA ALA A 329 33.16 6.08 -16.68
C ALA A 329 31.67 5.84 -17.01
N ALA A 330 30.75 6.47 -16.27
CA ALA A 330 29.32 6.40 -16.55
C ALA A 330 28.95 7.12 -17.86
N GLN A 331 29.53 8.29 -18.13
CA GLN A 331 29.32 9.02 -19.38
C GLN A 331 29.87 8.24 -20.58
N GLN A 332 31.03 7.60 -20.46
CA GLN A 332 31.60 6.76 -21.52
C GLN A 332 30.72 5.54 -21.79
N GLN A 333 30.16 4.89 -20.78
CA GLN A 333 29.24 3.78 -20.94
C GLN A 333 27.93 4.23 -21.65
N VAL A 334 27.35 5.35 -21.22
CA VAL A 334 26.17 5.92 -21.88
C VAL A 334 26.48 6.33 -23.32
N GLN A 335 27.60 6.97 -23.55
CA GLN A 335 28.02 7.39 -24.90
C GLN A 335 28.30 6.17 -25.79
N ALA A 336 28.93 5.12 -25.27
CA ALA A 336 29.16 3.89 -25.99
C ALA A 336 27.84 3.20 -26.35
N PHE A 337 26.89 3.15 -25.41
CA PHE A 337 25.54 2.63 -25.67
C PHE A 337 24.79 3.44 -26.73
N LEU A 338 24.80 4.78 -26.62
CA LEU A 338 24.17 5.66 -27.60
C LEU A 338 24.79 5.56 -29.00
N ASN A 339 26.11 5.36 -29.06
CA ASN A 339 26.83 5.21 -30.36
C ASN A 339 26.65 3.82 -30.97
N SER A 340 26.39 2.80 -30.18
CA SER A 340 26.23 1.40 -30.63
C SER A 340 24.79 0.98 -30.86
N THR A 341 23.82 1.78 -30.41
CA THR A 341 22.39 1.43 -30.42
C THR A 341 21.62 2.47 -31.23
N SER A 342 20.97 2.04 -32.32
CA SER A 342 20.12 2.96 -33.11
C SER A 342 18.89 3.41 -32.30
N LEU A 343 18.33 4.57 -32.66
CA LEU A 343 17.10 5.07 -32.03
C LEU A 343 15.96 4.05 -32.10
N ASP A 344 15.85 3.36 -33.25
CA ASP A 344 14.84 2.31 -33.44
C ASP A 344 15.10 1.10 -32.51
N ALA A 345 16.37 0.74 -32.31
CA ALA A 345 16.70 -0.34 -31.35
C ALA A 345 16.42 0.06 -29.90
N MET A 346 16.64 1.32 -29.53
CA MET A 346 16.28 1.84 -28.19
C MET A 346 14.77 1.88 -27.99
N LEU A 347 14.01 2.30 -29.01
CA LEU A 347 12.55 2.29 -28.98
C LEU A 347 12.01 0.86 -28.91
N ASN A 348 12.62 -0.09 -29.63
CA ASN A 348 12.26 -1.50 -29.57
C ASN A 348 12.53 -2.11 -28.19
N LEU A 349 13.69 -1.84 -27.58
CA LEU A 349 14.00 -2.29 -26.22
C LEU A 349 12.99 -1.74 -25.19
N ALA A 350 12.57 -0.49 -25.33
CA ALA A 350 11.54 0.10 -24.48
C ALA A 350 10.16 -0.53 -24.74
N SER A 351 9.82 -0.83 -26.00
CA SER A 351 8.55 -1.45 -26.40
C SER A 351 8.49 -2.93 -26.03
N GLU A 352 9.59 -3.69 -26.17
CA GLU A 352 9.66 -5.11 -25.78
C GLU A 352 9.39 -5.30 -24.29
N SER A 353 9.88 -4.43 -23.44
CA SER A 353 9.61 -4.48 -22.01
C SER A 353 8.12 -4.25 -21.68
N LEU A 354 7.44 -3.39 -22.44
CA LEU A 354 6.00 -3.13 -22.30
C LEU A 354 5.16 -4.28 -22.88
N GLU A 355 5.52 -4.77 -24.07
CA GLU A 355 4.85 -5.90 -24.73
C GLU A 355 5.00 -7.20 -23.93
N GLN A 356 6.14 -7.45 -23.30
CA GLN A 356 6.38 -8.63 -22.50
C GLN A 356 5.47 -8.68 -21.26
N ARG A 357 5.23 -7.52 -20.62
CA ARG A 357 4.26 -7.38 -19.52
C ARG A 357 2.82 -7.58 -20.03
N THR A 358 2.50 -7.03 -21.18
CA THR A 358 1.16 -7.15 -21.77
C THR A 358 0.88 -8.59 -22.20
N ARG A 359 1.81 -9.27 -22.86
CA ARG A 359 1.67 -10.68 -23.29
C ARG A 359 1.52 -11.62 -22.09
N SER A 360 2.32 -11.44 -21.03
CA SER A 360 2.21 -12.29 -19.83
C SER A 360 0.87 -12.14 -19.11
N ARG A 361 0.15 -11.04 -19.31
CA ARG A 361 -1.24 -10.84 -18.83
C ARG A 361 -2.25 -11.59 -19.69
N PHE A 362 -2.20 -11.42 -21.02
CA PHE A 362 -3.14 -12.04 -21.95
C PHE A 362 -3.04 -13.58 -21.98
N ASP A 363 -1.85 -14.14 -21.85
CA ASP A 363 -1.65 -15.60 -21.85
C ASP A 363 -2.19 -16.31 -20.61
N ARG A 364 -2.50 -15.57 -19.53
CA ARG A 364 -3.12 -16.11 -18.30
C ARG A 364 -4.65 -16.13 -18.37
N ASP A 365 -5.26 -15.17 -19.05
CA ASP A 365 -6.72 -15.07 -19.16
C ASP A 365 -7.32 -16.03 -20.17
N ILE A 366 -6.49 -16.80 -20.92
CA ILE A 366 -6.90 -17.77 -21.95
C ILE A 366 -6.74 -19.24 -21.46
N ARG A 367 -6.22 -19.45 -20.24
CA ARG A 367 -6.10 -20.78 -19.62
C ARG A 367 -7.00 -20.88 -18.39
#